data_e9cce40cc4d9356b3c0ac298e8fdada3
#
_entry.id   e9cce40cc4d9356b3c0ac298e8fdada3
#
_cell.length_a   1.000
_cell.length_b   1.000
_cell.length_c   1.000
_cell.angle_alpha   90.00
_cell.angle_beta   90.00
_cell.angle_gamma   90.00
#
_symmetry.space_group_name_H-M   'P 1'
#
loop_
_entity.id
_entity.type
_entity.pdbx_description
1 polymer ?
#
loop_
_entity_poly.entity_id
_entity_poly.type
_entity_poly.pdbx_seq_one_letter_code
_entity_poly.pdbx_strand_id
1 'polypeptide(L)'
;MENQATNQVKHFLSKKECRLQLVEPHNHRLNAAERAIQTFKDHFISGLCTTDVDFPVQLWDQLVPQAQDTLNLMHQSRVNPTKSAYEVLEGPYDWNKYPLAPPGCKAIIHDNGPLQMQ
;
A
#
# COMPACT_ATOMS: atom_id res chain seq x y z
N MET A 1 18.22 -10.83 21.01
CA MET A 1 17.69 -9.68 21.83
C MET A 1 16.86 -8.73 20.95
N GLU A 2 15.90 -9.26 20.27
CA GLU A 2 15.27 -8.50 19.18
C GLU A 2 14.09 -7.58 19.57
N ASN A 3 13.70 -7.49 20.83
CA ASN A 3 12.50 -6.71 21.18
C ASN A 3 12.61 -5.87 22.46
N GLN A 4 13.80 -5.57 22.92
CA GLN A 4 13.95 -4.64 24.04
C GLN A 4 14.25 -3.23 23.51
N ALA A 5 13.21 -2.43 23.39
CA ALA A 5 13.39 -1.00 23.18
C ALA A 5 14.25 -0.45 24.33
N THR A 6 15.39 0.18 24.02
CA THR A 6 16.23 0.83 25.00
C THR A 6 15.47 1.91 25.77
N ASN A 7 15.87 2.23 26.99
CA ASN A 7 15.24 3.28 27.77
C ASN A 7 15.23 4.63 27.05
N GLN A 8 16.22 4.89 26.19
CA GLN A 8 16.28 6.10 25.35
C GLN A 8 15.16 6.11 24.33
N VAL A 9 14.87 4.98 23.66
CA VAL A 9 13.77 4.87 22.69
C VAL A 9 12.43 5.03 23.39
N LYS A 10 12.25 4.42 24.55
CA LYS A 10 11.02 4.56 25.35
C LYS A 10 10.77 6.02 25.75
N HIS A 11 11.82 6.70 26.21
CA HIS A 11 11.74 8.12 26.57
C HIS A 11 11.41 9.00 25.35
N PHE A 12 12.04 8.76 24.22
CA PHE A 12 11.78 9.47 22.97
C PHE A 12 10.33 9.31 22.51
N LEU A 13 9.81 8.07 22.51
CA LEU A 13 8.44 7.77 22.11
C LEU A 13 7.41 8.40 23.05
N SER A 14 7.67 8.37 24.37
CA SER A 14 6.82 9.04 25.34
C SER A 14 6.76 10.54 25.12
N LYS A 15 7.89 11.19 24.81
CA LYS A 15 7.95 12.63 24.48
C LYS A 15 7.17 12.97 23.21
N LYS A 16 7.02 12.02 22.29
CA LYS A 16 6.26 12.17 21.03
C LYS A 16 4.79 11.71 21.14
N GLU A 17 4.34 11.42 22.36
CA GLU A 17 2.99 10.89 22.61
C GLU A 17 2.68 9.59 21.82
N CYS A 18 3.71 8.87 21.47
CA CYS A 18 3.59 7.59 20.76
C CYS A 18 3.42 6.44 21.75
N ARG A 19 2.41 5.61 21.53
CA ARG A 19 2.17 4.41 22.33
C ARG A 19 3.08 3.28 21.88
N LEU A 20 3.98 2.82 22.76
CA LEU A 20 4.81 1.64 22.51
C LEU A 20 4.09 0.39 22.99
N GLN A 21 3.91 -0.58 22.09
CA GLN A 21 3.42 -1.91 22.40
C GLN A 21 4.54 -2.92 22.14
N LEU A 22 5.00 -3.58 23.21
CA LEU A 22 5.97 -4.67 23.10
C LEU A 22 5.22 -6.00 22.98
N VAL A 23 5.70 -6.85 22.10
CA VAL A 23 5.22 -8.22 21.90
C VAL A 23 6.28 -9.18 22.44
N GLU A 24 5.84 -10.29 23.03
CA GLU A 24 6.75 -11.31 23.52
C GLU A 24 7.68 -11.84 22.43
N PRO A 25 8.95 -12.15 22.76
CA PRO A 25 9.87 -12.75 21.81
C PRO A 25 9.25 -14.00 21.16
N HIS A 26 9.48 -14.15 19.86
CA HIS A 26 8.97 -15.26 19.06
C HIS A 26 7.44 -15.30 18.84
N ASN A 27 6.68 -14.34 19.33
CA ASN A 27 5.25 -14.27 19.12
C ASN A 27 4.88 -13.26 18.00
N HIS A 28 5.42 -13.51 16.79
CA HIS A 28 5.23 -12.64 15.62
C HIS A 28 3.74 -12.48 15.20
N ARG A 29 2.90 -13.44 15.56
CA ARG A 29 1.46 -13.40 15.21
C ARG A 29 0.70 -12.26 15.91
N LEU A 30 1.18 -11.79 17.04
CA LEU A 30 0.59 -10.67 17.78
C LEU A 30 1.08 -9.31 17.30
N ASN A 31 2.16 -9.28 16.50
CA ASN A 31 2.70 -8.04 15.97
C ASN A 31 1.85 -7.55 14.78
N ALA A 32 1.04 -6.53 15.03
CA ALA A 32 0.18 -5.95 14.01
C ALA A 32 0.97 -5.35 12.81
N ALA A 33 2.15 -4.80 13.07
CA ALA A 33 3.01 -4.24 12.04
C ALA A 33 3.58 -5.34 11.12
N GLU A 34 4.08 -6.44 11.68
CA GLU A 34 4.57 -7.57 10.89
C GLU A 34 3.45 -8.19 10.03
N ARG A 35 2.26 -8.32 10.58
CA ARG A 35 1.10 -8.82 9.83
C ARG A 35 0.72 -7.89 8.69
N ALA A 36 0.75 -6.57 8.92
CA ALA A 36 0.48 -5.59 7.87
C ALA A 36 1.52 -5.64 6.75
N ILE A 37 2.80 -5.75 7.10
CA ILE A 37 3.90 -5.91 6.15
C ILE A 37 3.72 -7.19 5.34
N GLN A 38 3.41 -8.31 5.99
CA GLN A 38 3.20 -9.58 5.30
C GLN A 38 2.03 -9.50 4.33
N THR A 39 0.90 -8.94 4.77
CA THR A 39 -0.28 -8.73 3.91
C THR A 39 0.06 -7.88 2.69
N PHE A 40 0.79 -6.78 2.87
CA PHE A 40 1.21 -5.93 1.76
C PHE A 40 2.15 -6.68 0.80
N LYS A 41 3.13 -7.41 1.32
CA LYS A 41 4.07 -8.20 0.50
C LYS A 41 3.33 -9.24 -0.35
N ASP A 42 2.41 -9.99 0.25
CA ASP A 42 1.66 -11.02 -0.45
C ASP A 42 0.80 -10.41 -1.56
N HIS A 43 0.13 -9.29 -1.27
CA HIS A 43 -0.65 -8.54 -2.26
C HIS A 43 0.24 -8.01 -3.40
N PHE A 44 1.37 -7.41 -3.06
CA PHE A 44 2.29 -6.83 -4.03
C PHE A 44 2.93 -7.89 -4.94
N ILE A 45 3.39 -9.01 -4.37
CA ILE A 45 3.95 -10.13 -5.14
C ILE A 45 2.90 -10.71 -6.09
N SER A 46 1.67 -10.89 -5.60
CA SER A 46 0.56 -11.35 -6.46
C SER A 46 0.30 -10.39 -7.61
N GLY A 47 0.35 -9.08 -7.35
CA GLY A 47 0.25 -8.04 -8.38
C GLY A 47 1.37 -8.11 -9.41
N LEU A 48 2.61 -8.33 -8.98
CA LEU A 48 3.75 -8.49 -9.88
C LEU A 48 3.60 -9.70 -10.81
N CYS A 49 2.96 -10.77 -10.34
CA CYS A 49 2.69 -11.94 -11.16
C CYS A 49 1.67 -11.68 -12.28
N THR A 50 0.91 -10.60 -12.21
CA THR A 50 -0.10 -10.21 -13.21
C THR A 50 0.40 -9.16 -14.19
N THR A 51 1.64 -8.69 -14.07
CA THR A 51 2.23 -7.73 -14.99
C THR A 51 2.40 -8.31 -16.40
N ASP A 52 2.39 -7.45 -17.41
CA ASP A 52 2.71 -7.84 -18.78
C ASP A 52 4.11 -8.45 -18.87
N VAL A 53 4.29 -9.42 -19.79
CA VAL A 53 5.58 -10.10 -19.98
C VAL A 53 6.70 -9.15 -20.40
N ASP A 54 6.35 -8.04 -21.05
CA ASP A 54 7.28 -7.00 -21.49
C ASP A 54 7.52 -5.92 -20.41
N PHE A 55 6.86 -6.04 -19.25
CA PHE A 55 7.05 -5.07 -18.17
C PHE A 55 8.48 -5.16 -17.61
N PRO A 56 9.23 -4.05 -17.59
CA PRO A 56 10.58 -4.03 -17.03
C PRO A 56 10.54 -4.18 -15.50
N VAL A 57 10.87 -5.36 -14.99
CA VAL A 57 10.80 -5.68 -13.56
C VAL A 57 11.61 -4.73 -12.69
N GLN A 58 12.63 -4.09 -13.23
CA GLN A 58 13.43 -3.09 -12.52
C GLN A 58 12.60 -1.88 -12.05
N LEU A 59 11.47 -1.63 -12.68
CA LEU A 59 10.54 -0.54 -12.34
C LEU A 59 9.45 -0.96 -11.33
N TRP A 60 9.67 -2.04 -10.60
CA TRP A 60 8.70 -2.56 -9.62
C TRP A 60 8.29 -1.53 -8.57
N ASP A 61 9.19 -0.64 -8.20
CA ASP A 61 8.95 0.42 -7.22
C ASP A 61 7.87 1.42 -7.67
N GLN A 62 7.72 1.62 -8.99
CA GLN A 62 6.68 2.46 -9.57
C GLN A 62 5.27 1.89 -9.37
N LEU A 63 5.15 0.60 -9.11
CA LEU A 63 3.87 -0.08 -8.86
C LEU A 63 3.43 -0.04 -7.39
N VAL A 64 4.31 0.36 -6.48
CA VAL A 64 4.03 0.39 -5.03
C VAL A 64 2.86 1.29 -4.67
N PRO A 65 2.73 2.53 -5.18
CA PRO A 65 1.59 3.39 -4.89
C PRO A 65 0.27 2.78 -5.31
N GLN A 66 0.19 2.20 -6.52
CA GLN A 66 -1.02 1.52 -7.00
C GLN A 66 -1.37 0.31 -6.12
N ALA A 67 -0.38 -0.46 -5.71
CA ALA A 67 -0.59 -1.62 -4.83
C ALA A 67 -1.16 -1.18 -3.47
N GLN A 68 -0.67 -0.07 -2.92
CA GLN A 68 -1.18 0.49 -1.67
C GLN A 68 -2.63 0.94 -1.80
N ASP A 69 -2.96 1.68 -2.85
CA ASP A 69 -4.32 2.17 -3.09
C ASP A 69 -5.29 1.00 -3.31
N THR A 70 -4.89 0.03 -4.12
CA THR A 70 -5.70 -1.17 -4.38
C THR A 70 -5.96 -1.96 -3.10
N LEU A 71 -4.94 -2.16 -2.27
CA LEU A 71 -5.07 -2.85 -0.99
C LEU A 71 -6.04 -2.11 -0.07
N ASN A 72 -5.93 -0.79 0.02
CA ASN A 72 -6.82 0.04 0.84
C ASN A 72 -8.26 0.09 0.32
N LEU A 73 -8.45 -0.02 -0.99
CA LEU A 73 -9.79 -0.13 -1.60
C LEU A 73 -10.45 -1.48 -1.32
N MET A 74 -9.66 -2.56 -1.25
CA MET A 74 -10.17 -3.92 -1.02
C MET A 74 -10.46 -4.21 0.46
N HIS A 75 -9.80 -3.53 1.38
CA HIS A 75 -9.96 -3.76 2.81
C HIS A 75 -10.98 -2.82 3.43
N GLN A 76 -11.84 -3.39 4.27
CA GLN A 76 -12.77 -2.61 5.10
C GLN A 76 -11.98 -1.83 6.16
N SER A 77 -12.44 -0.61 6.44
CA SER A 77 -11.91 0.17 7.55
C SER A 77 -12.30 -0.46 8.90
N ARG A 78 -11.37 -0.48 9.83
CA ARG A 78 -11.65 -0.88 11.21
C ARG A 78 -12.49 0.15 11.97
N VAL A 79 -12.41 1.41 11.56
CA VAL A 79 -13.15 2.52 12.18
C VAL A 79 -14.59 2.54 11.71
N ASN A 80 -14.80 2.32 10.41
CA ASN A 80 -16.13 2.25 9.81
C ASN A 80 -16.20 1.10 8.81
N PRO A 81 -16.71 -0.07 9.23
CA PRO A 81 -16.76 -1.27 8.38
C PRO A 81 -17.65 -1.14 7.13
N THR A 82 -18.47 -0.10 7.03
CA THR A 82 -19.28 0.17 5.82
C THR A 82 -18.50 0.82 4.69
N LYS A 83 -17.28 1.28 4.99
CA LYS A 83 -16.38 1.98 4.07
C LYS A 83 -15.08 1.22 3.92
N SER A 84 -14.44 1.39 2.75
CA SER A 84 -13.07 0.91 2.57
C SER A 84 -12.08 1.75 3.39
N ALA A 85 -10.91 1.18 3.65
CA ALA A 85 -9.83 1.94 4.30
C ALA A 85 -9.43 3.17 3.47
N TYR A 86 -9.41 3.04 2.14
CA TYR A 86 -9.16 4.15 1.21
C TYR A 86 -10.18 5.28 1.39
N GLU A 87 -11.48 4.95 1.41
CA GLU A 87 -12.55 5.95 1.52
C GLU A 87 -12.50 6.74 2.82
N VAL A 88 -12.07 6.11 3.90
CA VAL A 88 -11.90 6.78 5.20
C VAL A 88 -10.72 7.74 5.20
N LEU A 89 -9.63 7.42 4.48
CA LEU A 89 -8.41 8.24 4.44
C LEU A 89 -8.50 9.37 3.41
N GLU A 90 -8.96 9.05 2.20
CA GLU A 90 -8.88 9.92 1.02
C GLU A 90 -10.25 10.41 0.52
N GLY A 91 -11.33 9.85 1.06
CA GLY A 91 -12.67 10.10 0.56
C GLY A 91 -13.12 9.11 -0.53
N PRO A 92 -14.31 9.31 -1.12
CA PRO A 92 -14.86 8.41 -2.11
C PRO A 92 -13.95 8.28 -3.34
N TYR A 93 -13.72 7.04 -3.78
CA TYR A 93 -12.91 6.78 -4.97
C TYR A 93 -13.72 7.01 -6.24
N ASP A 94 -13.21 7.82 -7.15
CA ASP A 94 -13.83 8.09 -8.45
C ASP A 94 -13.34 7.10 -9.51
N TRP A 95 -14.09 6.03 -9.71
CA TRP A 95 -13.81 4.97 -10.67
C TRP A 95 -13.82 5.43 -12.13
N ASN A 96 -14.53 6.51 -12.44
CA ASN A 96 -14.59 7.06 -13.80
C ASN A 96 -13.34 7.88 -14.12
N LYS A 97 -12.85 8.61 -13.14
CA LYS A 97 -11.64 9.44 -13.27
C LYS A 97 -10.36 8.61 -13.22
N TYR A 98 -10.35 7.59 -12.35
CA TYR A 98 -9.20 6.75 -12.13
C TYR A 98 -9.57 5.27 -12.27
N PRO A 99 -9.80 4.78 -13.51
CA PRO A 99 -10.10 3.37 -13.72
C PRO A 99 -8.90 2.52 -13.27
N LEU A 100 -9.18 1.46 -12.51
CA LEU A 100 -8.14 0.51 -12.11
C LEU A 100 -7.88 -0.48 -13.25
N ALA A 101 -6.60 -0.75 -13.46
CA ALA A 101 -6.11 -1.78 -14.36
C ALA A 101 -5.11 -2.66 -13.62
N PRO A 102 -4.83 -3.90 -14.09
CA PRO A 102 -3.78 -4.72 -13.52
C PRO A 102 -2.44 -3.97 -13.50
N PRO A 103 -1.65 -4.06 -12.42
CA PRO A 103 -0.37 -3.39 -12.34
C PRO A 103 0.57 -3.82 -13.48
N GLY A 104 1.27 -2.87 -14.07
CA GLY A 104 2.19 -3.13 -15.17
C GLY A 104 1.55 -3.63 -16.46
N CYS A 105 0.24 -3.45 -16.67
CA CYS A 105 -0.42 -3.79 -17.91
C CYS A 105 0.03 -2.85 -19.04
N LYS A 106 0.00 -3.36 -20.26
CA LYS A 106 0.28 -2.56 -21.46
C LYS A 106 -0.85 -1.56 -21.70
N ALA A 107 -0.48 -0.29 -21.86
CA ALA A 107 -1.41 0.79 -22.15
C ALA A 107 -1.19 1.32 -23.57
N ILE A 108 -2.28 1.59 -24.28
CA ILE A 108 -2.25 2.29 -25.58
C ILE A 108 -2.78 3.70 -25.33
N ILE A 109 -1.94 4.68 -25.54
CA ILE A 109 -2.30 6.09 -25.40
C ILE A 109 -2.48 6.66 -26.81
N HIS A 110 -3.65 7.24 -27.07
CA HIS A 110 -3.88 8.01 -28.28
C HIS A 110 -3.41 9.44 -28.04
N ASP A 111 -2.30 9.80 -28.65
CA ASP A 111 -1.79 11.16 -28.64
C ASP A 111 -2.46 11.93 -29.78
N ASN A 112 -3.38 12.81 -29.44
CA ASN A 112 -3.85 13.84 -30.37
C ASN A 112 -2.72 14.87 -30.50
N GLY A 113 -1.80 14.62 -31.41
CA GLY A 113 -0.74 15.55 -31.74
C GLY A 113 -1.30 16.96 -32.03
N PRO A 114 -0.48 18.01 -31.97
CA PRO A 114 -0.95 19.38 -32.16
C PRO A 114 -1.72 19.46 -33.47
N LEU A 115 -2.96 19.92 -33.39
CA LEU A 115 -3.79 20.23 -34.56
C LEU A 115 -2.92 21.04 -35.53
N GLN A 116 -2.51 20.43 -36.64
CA GLN A 116 -1.92 21.18 -37.73
C GLN A 116 -3.04 22.16 -38.19
N MET A 117 -2.90 23.41 -37.76
CA MET A 117 -3.70 24.47 -38.36
C MET A 117 -3.30 24.53 -39.85
N GLN A 118 -4.18 24.05 -40.67
CA GLN A 118 -4.19 24.40 -42.09
C GLN A 118 -4.71 25.84 -42.24
#